data_8f524756f1f6b905bdcff9cddd04b11b
#
_entry.id   8f524756f1f6b905bdcff9cddd04b11b
#
_cell.length_a   1.000
_cell.length_b   1.000
_cell.length_c   1.000
_cell.angle_alpha   90.00
_cell.angle_beta   90.00
_cell.angle_gamma   90.00
#
_symmetry.space_group_name_H-M   'P 1'
#
loop_
_entity.id
_entity.type
_entity.pdbx_description
1 polymer ?
#
loop_
_entity_poly.entity_id
_entity_poly.type
_entity_poly.pdbx_seq_one_letter_code
_entity_poly.pdbx_strand_id
1 'polypeptide(L)'
;MRIRIPRQVLSGAFAAILAVSVLSILSSTRPASGQIVPRGAQTVPTVAYDAALAALANGDYAAALETAGRDYAAGVRAGNQRWIDSIASAAVIGEAHYELGSLREAVAAYDEAILLGATHSEWLLAVQFPLQGPQPSPRPRVATWGRSGRGTKPATFPDTMSIRQSGGDPEKVLQQGGVLAAPVNVPIRPQEIMRALVIATYRRGVILGPLAGEGNAIDALNDALAKRPAPPNHWSQSWVDVALGTAAWSQGRLDQAVPLLERGVTLGGKLDHPLTAWGLLVLGRVALARDDAVGAARLFEEATYAAAEFGDARGLEEAFRMAF
;
A
#
# COMPACT_ATOMS: atom_id res chain seq x y z
N MET A 1 -15.83 53.58 -34.44
CA MET A 1 -15.23 54.61 -33.61
C MET A 1 -13.83 54.11 -33.19
N ARG A 2 -12.80 54.65 -33.83
CA ARG A 2 -11.39 54.29 -33.63
C ARG A 2 -10.82 55.21 -32.56
N ILE A 3 -10.16 54.70 -31.54
CA ILE A 3 -9.34 55.50 -30.65
C ILE A 3 -7.92 54.89 -30.66
N ARG A 4 -6.99 55.77 -31.01
CA ARG A 4 -5.57 55.59 -31.18
C ARG A 4 -4.83 55.57 -29.81
N ILE A 5 -3.77 54.79 -29.77
CA ILE A 5 -2.71 54.75 -28.77
C ILE A 5 -1.67 55.84 -29.14
N PRO A 6 -1.04 56.50 -28.17
CA PRO A 6 0.29 57.06 -28.41
C PRO A 6 1.38 56.30 -27.66
N ARG A 7 2.41 55.94 -28.41
CA ARG A 7 3.75 55.62 -27.91
C ARG A 7 4.44 56.89 -27.43
N GLN A 8 5.10 56.83 -26.30
CA GLN A 8 6.27 57.66 -26.04
C GLN A 8 7.43 56.83 -25.51
N VAL A 9 8.49 57.00 -26.25
CA VAL A 9 9.87 56.58 -26.06
C VAL A 9 10.51 57.52 -25.05
N LEU A 10 11.30 57.03 -24.12
CA LEU A 10 12.44 57.75 -23.58
C LEU A 10 13.54 56.78 -23.16
N SER A 11 14.60 56.94 -23.90
CA SER A 11 15.94 56.41 -23.72
C SER A 11 16.64 57.00 -22.48
N GLY A 12 17.52 56.23 -21.86
CA GLY A 12 18.44 56.73 -20.86
C GLY A 12 19.43 55.66 -20.45
N ALA A 13 20.59 55.69 -21.07
CA ALA A 13 21.74 54.85 -20.77
C ALA A 13 22.33 55.16 -19.39
N PHE A 14 22.76 54.12 -18.69
CA PHE A 14 23.97 54.21 -17.87
C PHE A 14 24.71 52.89 -17.87
N ALA A 15 25.86 52.91 -18.52
CA ALA A 15 26.89 51.90 -18.43
C ALA A 15 27.68 52.11 -17.14
N ALA A 16 27.86 51.06 -16.35
CA ALA A 16 28.92 50.99 -15.36
C ALA A 16 29.43 49.57 -15.23
N ILE A 17 30.61 49.40 -15.68
CA ILE A 17 31.61 48.36 -15.58
C ILE A 17 31.73 47.85 -14.14
N LEU A 18 31.64 46.55 -13.93
CA LEU A 18 32.38 45.86 -12.88
C LEU A 18 32.70 44.44 -13.33
N ALA A 19 33.94 44.31 -13.82
CA ALA A 19 34.60 43.03 -13.99
C ALA A 19 34.96 42.49 -12.59
N VAL A 20 34.38 41.40 -12.17
CA VAL A 20 34.85 40.60 -11.03
C VAL A 20 34.81 39.14 -11.38
N SER A 21 35.96 38.59 -11.65
CA SER A 21 36.46 37.25 -11.35
C SER A 21 35.45 36.11 -11.41
N VAL A 22 35.40 35.43 -12.56
CA VAL A 22 34.93 34.07 -12.67
C VAL A 22 35.92 33.15 -11.95
N LEU A 23 35.68 32.96 -10.67
CA LEU A 23 36.32 31.84 -9.95
C LEU A 23 35.50 30.60 -10.27
N SER A 24 36.01 29.78 -11.17
CA SER A 24 35.49 28.47 -11.52
C SER A 24 35.52 27.57 -10.30
N ILE A 25 34.44 27.54 -9.54
CA ILE A 25 34.20 26.47 -8.62
C ILE A 25 33.69 25.30 -9.47
N LEU A 26 34.62 24.45 -9.88
CA LEU A 26 34.34 23.07 -10.26
C LEU A 26 33.73 22.38 -9.05
N SER A 27 32.45 22.56 -8.85
CA SER A 27 31.67 21.70 -7.99
C SER A 27 31.66 20.33 -8.62
N SER A 28 32.60 19.50 -8.20
CA SER A 28 32.54 18.06 -8.42
C SER A 28 31.22 17.61 -7.79
N THR A 29 30.17 17.49 -8.61
CA THR A 29 28.98 16.72 -8.27
C THR A 29 29.42 15.29 -8.13
N ARG A 30 29.86 14.92 -6.92
CA ARG A 30 29.94 13.52 -6.53
C ARG A 30 28.50 12.98 -6.71
N PRO A 31 28.32 11.88 -7.47
CA PRO A 31 27.05 11.20 -7.44
C PRO A 31 26.78 10.92 -5.96
N ALA A 32 25.67 11.39 -5.45
CA ALA A 32 25.22 11.07 -4.11
C ALA A 32 25.09 9.54 -4.07
N SER A 33 26.12 8.90 -3.50
CA SER A 33 26.03 7.50 -3.09
C SER A 33 24.78 7.45 -2.22
N GLY A 34 23.75 6.73 -2.66
CA GLY A 34 22.51 6.64 -1.93
C GLY A 34 22.74 5.98 -0.58
N GLN A 35 23.20 6.77 0.38
CA GLN A 35 23.20 6.37 1.77
C GLN A 35 21.73 6.24 2.16
N ILE A 36 21.33 5.00 2.47
CA ILE A 36 20.13 4.76 3.24
C ILE A 36 20.41 5.44 4.58
N VAL A 37 19.93 6.69 4.72
CA VAL A 37 19.88 7.34 6.02
C VAL A 37 18.82 6.59 6.80
N PRO A 38 19.18 5.83 7.85
CA PRO A 38 18.18 5.19 8.69
C PRO A 38 17.28 6.32 9.20
N ARG A 39 16.02 6.33 8.83
CA ARG A 39 15.00 7.07 9.58
C ARG A 39 15.06 6.46 10.98
N GLY A 40 15.73 7.11 11.92
CA GLY A 40 15.92 6.58 13.27
C GLY A 40 14.60 6.02 13.76
N ALA A 41 14.58 4.83 14.30
CA ALA A 41 13.52 4.04 14.94
C ALA A 41 12.02 4.33 14.59
N GLN A 42 11.74 4.99 13.47
CA GLN A 42 10.38 5.29 13.04
C GLN A 42 9.70 4.02 12.52
N THR A 43 8.53 3.72 13.06
CA THR A 43 7.71 2.59 12.62
C THR A 43 7.22 2.81 11.18
N VAL A 44 7.19 1.74 10.39
CA VAL A 44 6.71 1.74 9.00
C VAL A 44 5.43 0.89 8.88
N PRO A 45 4.32 1.41 8.32
CA PRO A 45 4.08 2.80 7.92
C PRO A 45 4.16 3.81 9.07
N THR A 46 4.43 5.07 8.73
CA THR A 46 4.71 6.13 9.71
C THR A 46 3.42 6.69 10.34
N VAL A 47 3.57 7.57 11.33
CA VAL A 47 2.45 8.33 11.92
C VAL A 47 1.75 9.21 10.85
N ALA A 48 2.48 9.65 9.81
CA ALA A 48 1.88 10.41 8.72
C ALA A 48 0.89 9.57 7.90
N TYR A 49 1.16 8.28 7.74
CA TYR A 49 0.20 7.34 7.16
C TYR A 49 -1.10 7.27 7.97
N ASP A 50 -1.02 7.16 9.31
CA ASP A 50 -2.20 7.13 10.16
C ASP A 50 -3.00 8.44 10.08
N ALA A 51 -2.30 9.58 10.02
CA ALA A 51 -2.93 10.88 9.83
C ALA A 51 -3.64 10.99 8.47
N ALA A 52 -3.03 10.45 7.41
CA ALA A 52 -3.64 10.42 6.09
C ALA A 52 -4.88 9.49 6.04
N LEU A 53 -4.83 8.33 6.71
CA LEU A 53 -6.01 7.46 6.86
C LEU A 53 -7.15 8.13 7.64
N ALA A 54 -6.82 8.87 8.70
CA ALA A 54 -7.81 9.63 9.47
C ALA A 54 -8.45 10.74 8.61
N ALA A 55 -7.67 11.45 7.80
CA ALA A 55 -8.17 12.44 6.87
C ALA A 55 -9.12 11.81 5.82
N LEU A 56 -8.75 10.65 5.24
CA LEU A 56 -9.61 9.89 4.34
C LEU A 56 -10.94 9.52 5.02
N ALA A 57 -10.88 8.98 6.23
CA ALA A 57 -12.09 8.58 6.98
C ALA A 57 -13.01 9.76 7.31
N ASN A 58 -12.46 10.97 7.42
CA ASN A 58 -13.20 12.21 7.66
C ASN A 58 -13.68 12.88 6.36
N GLY A 59 -13.40 12.31 5.18
CA GLY A 59 -13.74 12.90 3.88
C GLY A 59 -12.83 14.06 3.45
N ASP A 60 -11.74 14.33 4.16
CA ASP A 60 -10.75 15.34 3.77
C ASP A 60 -9.69 14.73 2.83
N TYR A 61 -10.12 14.48 1.61
CA TYR A 61 -9.30 13.79 0.61
C TYR A 61 -8.10 14.63 0.17
N ALA A 62 -8.21 15.96 0.21
CA ALA A 62 -7.11 16.85 -0.13
C ALA A 62 -5.99 16.78 0.93
N ALA A 63 -6.35 16.83 2.21
CA ALA A 63 -5.38 16.68 3.31
C ALA A 63 -4.77 15.28 3.34
N ALA A 64 -5.57 14.23 3.02
CA ALA A 64 -5.07 12.88 2.89
C ALA A 64 -4.01 12.76 1.79
N LEU A 65 -4.29 13.32 0.60
CA LEU A 65 -3.38 13.33 -0.54
C LEU A 65 -2.07 14.08 -0.23
N GLU A 66 -2.17 15.26 0.37
CA GLU A 66 -1.00 16.06 0.75
C GLU A 66 -0.14 15.30 1.78
N THR A 67 -0.76 14.75 2.81
CA THR A 67 -0.05 14.08 3.91
C THR A 67 0.61 12.78 3.43
N ALA A 68 -0.12 11.94 2.68
CA ALA A 68 0.42 10.72 2.09
C ALA A 68 1.51 11.04 1.05
N GLY A 69 1.34 12.11 0.24
CA GLY A 69 2.33 12.56 -0.73
C GLY A 69 3.65 12.97 -0.07
N ARG A 70 3.59 13.67 1.06
CA ARG A 70 4.79 14.03 1.86
C ARG A 70 5.46 12.79 2.45
N ASP A 71 4.67 11.85 3.00
CA ASP A 71 5.20 10.61 3.55
C ASP A 71 5.85 9.74 2.46
N TYR A 72 5.19 9.63 1.31
CA TYR A 72 5.73 8.96 0.13
C TYR A 72 7.04 9.61 -0.35
N ALA A 73 7.10 10.95 -0.44
CA ALA A 73 8.31 11.66 -0.86
C ALA A 73 9.49 11.43 0.10
N ALA A 74 9.20 11.33 1.40
CA ALA A 74 10.18 11.07 2.45
C ALA A 74 10.55 9.58 2.61
N GLY A 75 9.91 8.66 1.87
CA GLY A 75 10.17 7.22 1.92
C GLY A 75 11.62 6.84 1.60
N VAL A 76 12.06 5.70 2.13
CA VAL A 76 13.42 5.19 1.95
C VAL A 76 13.67 4.88 0.48
N ARG A 77 14.86 5.25 -0.01
CA ARG A 77 15.32 4.93 -1.36
C ARG A 77 16.68 4.26 -1.33
N ALA A 78 16.82 3.23 -2.15
CA ALA A 78 18.10 2.62 -2.49
C ALA A 78 18.37 2.91 -3.97
N GLY A 79 19.15 3.94 -4.27
CA GLY A 79 19.28 4.50 -5.62
C GLY A 79 17.96 5.05 -6.12
N ASN A 80 17.45 4.51 -7.24
CA ASN A 80 16.16 4.88 -7.81
C ASN A 80 14.98 4.04 -7.30
N GLN A 81 15.23 3.00 -6.52
CA GLN A 81 14.19 2.12 -5.99
C GLN A 81 13.69 2.64 -4.64
N ARG A 82 12.37 2.63 -4.47
CA ARG A 82 11.73 2.82 -3.17
C ARG A 82 11.66 1.49 -2.43
N TRP A 83 11.56 1.58 -1.10
CA TRP A 83 11.40 0.42 -0.25
C TRP A 83 9.91 0.17 0.08
N ILE A 84 9.61 -0.91 0.82
CA ILE A 84 8.26 -1.32 1.22
C ILE A 84 7.50 -0.27 2.05
N ASP A 85 8.21 0.66 2.66
CA ASP A 85 7.62 1.79 3.41
C ASP A 85 6.74 2.68 2.54
N SER A 86 7.00 2.72 1.23
CA SER A 86 6.25 3.53 0.29
C SER A 86 4.96 2.86 -0.22
N ILE A 87 4.75 1.55 0.01
CA ILE A 87 3.54 0.82 -0.44
C ILE A 87 2.28 1.43 0.19
N ALA A 88 2.31 1.63 1.51
CA ALA A 88 1.17 2.15 2.25
C ALA A 88 0.80 3.58 1.83
N SER A 89 1.80 4.46 1.70
CA SER A 89 1.58 5.84 1.28
C SER A 89 1.07 5.92 -0.17
N ALA A 90 1.60 5.09 -1.09
CA ALA A 90 1.12 5.01 -2.47
C ALA A 90 -0.35 4.56 -2.53
N ALA A 91 -0.74 3.56 -1.75
CA ALA A 91 -2.13 3.11 -1.68
C ALA A 91 -3.07 4.21 -1.16
N VAL A 92 -2.67 4.98 -0.13
CA VAL A 92 -3.48 6.12 0.38
C VAL A 92 -3.58 7.24 -0.64
N ILE A 93 -2.52 7.54 -1.39
CA ILE A 93 -2.56 8.48 -2.52
C ILE A 93 -3.60 8.01 -3.55
N GLY A 94 -3.59 6.71 -3.88
CA GLY A 94 -4.57 6.11 -4.76
C GLY A 94 -6.01 6.26 -4.24
N GLU A 95 -6.26 5.97 -2.95
CA GLU A 95 -7.58 6.14 -2.33
C GLU A 95 -8.04 7.60 -2.36
N ALA A 96 -7.15 8.56 -2.06
CA ALA A 96 -7.50 9.98 -2.11
C ALA A 96 -7.87 10.43 -3.54
N HIS A 97 -7.11 10.02 -4.54
CA HIS A 97 -7.45 10.27 -5.94
C HIS A 97 -8.73 9.57 -6.39
N TYR A 98 -9.00 8.36 -5.91
CA TYR A 98 -10.23 7.63 -6.19
C TYR A 98 -11.45 8.40 -5.69
N GLU A 99 -11.43 8.86 -4.44
CA GLU A 99 -12.52 9.63 -3.84
C GLU A 99 -12.69 11.03 -4.50
N LEU A 100 -11.61 11.61 -5.00
CA LEU A 100 -11.65 12.86 -5.77
C LEU A 100 -12.12 12.65 -7.22
N GLY A 101 -12.36 11.41 -7.67
CA GLY A 101 -12.74 11.10 -9.04
C GLY A 101 -11.58 11.15 -10.06
N SER A 102 -10.34 11.33 -9.61
CA SER A 102 -9.15 11.36 -10.45
C SER A 102 -8.67 9.92 -10.74
N LEU A 103 -9.47 9.15 -11.48
CA LEU A 103 -9.29 7.69 -11.62
C LEU A 103 -7.97 7.30 -12.27
N ARG A 104 -7.44 8.09 -13.21
CA ARG A 104 -6.16 7.83 -13.85
C ARG A 104 -5.01 7.93 -12.86
N GLU A 105 -5.01 8.96 -12.05
CA GLU A 105 -4.02 9.20 -10.98
C GLU A 105 -4.14 8.14 -9.88
N ALA A 106 -5.37 7.72 -9.56
CA ALA A 106 -5.63 6.63 -8.63
C ALA A 106 -5.01 5.31 -9.13
N VAL A 107 -5.27 4.92 -10.38
CA VAL A 107 -4.69 3.70 -10.98
C VAL A 107 -3.17 3.77 -10.99
N ALA A 108 -2.58 4.93 -11.35
CA ALA A 108 -1.12 5.09 -11.36
C ALA A 108 -0.50 4.89 -9.95
N ALA A 109 -1.15 5.41 -8.91
CA ALA A 109 -0.70 5.25 -7.54
C ALA A 109 -0.87 3.79 -7.04
N TYR A 110 -1.95 3.12 -7.42
CA TYR A 110 -2.14 1.70 -7.13
C TYR A 110 -1.14 0.81 -7.86
N ASP A 111 -0.85 1.08 -9.14
CA ASP A 111 0.18 0.36 -9.89
C ASP A 111 1.56 0.52 -9.25
N GLU A 112 1.89 1.70 -8.73
CA GLU A 112 3.14 1.92 -7.98
C GLU A 112 3.18 1.08 -6.70
N ALA A 113 2.11 1.04 -5.90
CA ALA A 113 2.03 0.20 -4.70
C ALA A 113 2.19 -1.29 -5.04
N ILE A 114 1.54 -1.75 -6.11
CA ILE A 114 1.57 -3.13 -6.60
C ILE A 114 2.98 -3.50 -7.08
N LEU A 115 3.63 -2.65 -7.86
CA LEU A 115 5.00 -2.88 -8.34
C LEU A 115 6.02 -2.90 -7.21
N LEU A 116 5.87 -2.04 -6.20
CA LEU A 116 6.70 -2.10 -5.00
C LEU A 116 6.50 -3.42 -4.24
N GLY A 117 5.25 -3.88 -4.10
CA GLY A 117 4.93 -5.17 -3.50
C GLY A 117 5.55 -6.34 -4.26
N ALA A 118 5.53 -6.30 -5.59
CA ALA A 118 6.16 -7.31 -6.44
C ALA A 118 7.70 -7.29 -6.34
N THR A 119 8.29 -6.08 -6.40
CA THR A 119 9.74 -5.89 -6.35
C THR A 119 10.35 -6.38 -5.04
N HIS A 120 9.66 -6.19 -3.94
CA HIS A 120 10.11 -6.56 -2.61
C HIS A 120 9.35 -7.78 -2.06
N SER A 121 8.87 -8.68 -2.90
CA SER A 121 7.95 -9.75 -2.51
C SER A 121 8.41 -10.60 -1.33
N GLU A 122 9.72 -10.78 -1.14
CA GLU A 122 10.30 -11.61 -0.09
C GLU A 122 10.44 -10.90 1.28
N TRP A 123 9.97 -9.65 1.40
CA TRP A 123 10.15 -8.89 2.63
C TRP A 123 9.53 -9.56 3.87
N LEU A 124 8.42 -10.32 3.70
CA LEU A 124 7.81 -11.08 4.79
C LEU A 124 8.74 -12.15 5.38
N LEU A 125 9.65 -12.70 4.59
CA LEU A 125 10.65 -13.67 5.07
C LEU A 125 11.68 -13.03 6.02
N ALA A 126 11.90 -11.71 5.89
CA ALA A 126 12.83 -10.97 6.74
C ALA A 126 12.17 -10.41 8.02
N VAL A 127 10.84 -10.56 8.17
CA VAL A 127 10.12 -10.12 9.37
C VAL A 127 10.41 -11.07 10.53
N GLN A 128 10.74 -10.48 11.67
CA GLN A 128 10.89 -11.20 12.92
C GLN A 128 9.53 -11.37 13.60
N PHE A 129 8.83 -12.42 13.20
CA PHE A 129 7.54 -12.75 13.78
C PHE A 129 7.69 -13.24 15.23
N PRO A 130 6.69 -12.96 16.10
CA PRO A 130 6.71 -13.47 17.47
C PRO A 130 6.65 -15.01 17.47
N LEU A 131 7.35 -15.63 18.41
CA LEU A 131 7.37 -17.08 18.58
C LEU A 131 5.97 -17.65 18.92
N GLN A 132 5.17 -16.88 19.66
CA GLN A 132 3.79 -17.22 19.91
C GLN A 132 2.93 -16.81 18.71
N GLY A 133 2.21 -17.78 18.16
CA GLY A 133 1.24 -17.50 17.09
C GLY A 133 0.10 -16.58 17.55
N PRO A 134 -0.72 -16.10 16.60
CA PRO A 134 -1.88 -15.26 16.89
C PRO A 134 -2.80 -15.92 17.91
N GLN A 135 -3.30 -15.14 18.87
CA GLN A 135 -4.24 -15.59 19.87
C GLN A 135 -5.61 -14.94 19.66
N PRO A 136 -6.71 -15.58 20.06
CA PRO A 136 -8.02 -14.93 20.04
C PRO A 136 -7.99 -13.63 20.83
N SER A 137 -8.60 -12.57 20.30
CA SER A 137 -8.73 -11.30 21.00
C SER A 137 -9.52 -11.49 22.32
N PRO A 138 -8.98 -11.05 23.46
CA PRO A 138 -9.69 -11.13 24.73
C PRO A 138 -10.83 -10.08 24.83
N ARG A 139 -10.83 -9.09 23.96
CA ARG A 139 -11.81 -7.99 23.93
C ARG A 139 -12.21 -7.71 22.47
N PRO A 140 -13.02 -8.58 21.85
CA PRO A 140 -13.50 -8.36 20.51
C PRO A 140 -14.36 -7.10 20.45
N ARG A 141 -14.21 -6.31 19.40
CA ARG A 141 -15.12 -5.19 19.12
C ARG A 141 -16.41 -5.76 18.56
N VAL A 142 -17.52 -5.42 19.15
CA VAL A 142 -18.85 -5.86 18.68
C VAL A 142 -19.45 -4.74 17.84
N ALA A 143 -19.81 -5.04 16.60
CA ALA A 143 -20.54 -4.12 15.75
C ALA A 143 -21.95 -3.90 16.30
N THR A 144 -22.43 -2.65 16.28
CA THR A 144 -23.76 -2.29 16.79
C THR A 144 -24.92 -2.76 15.92
N TRP A 145 -24.63 -3.09 14.63
CA TRP A 145 -25.62 -3.51 13.65
C TRP A 145 -25.78 -5.03 13.51
N GLY A 146 -24.96 -5.83 14.23
CA GLY A 146 -25.10 -7.28 14.19
C GLY A 146 -23.85 -8.02 14.67
N ARG A 147 -23.82 -9.31 14.40
CA ARG A 147 -22.73 -10.22 14.75
C ARG A 147 -22.42 -11.16 13.60
N SER A 148 -21.15 -11.48 13.42
CA SER A 148 -20.69 -12.48 12.45
C SER A 148 -21.33 -13.85 12.71
N GLY A 149 -21.82 -14.48 11.64
CA GLY A 149 -22.29 -15.86 11.63
C GLY A 149 -21.21 -16.89 11.34
N ARG A 150 -19.96 -16.47 11.07
CA ARG A 150 -18.85 -17.35 10.62
C ARG A 150 -18.28 -18.25 11.71
N GLY A 151 -18.56 -17.99 12.97
CA GLY A 151 -18.03 -18.80 14.08
C GLY A 151 -16.53 -18.60 14.34
N THR A 152 -15.86 -17.68 13.63
CA THR A 152 -14.46 -17.30 13.82
C THR A 152 -14.33 -16.32 14.98
N LYS A 153 -13.08 -16.12 15.45
CA LYS A 153 -12.75 -15.12 16.46
C LYS A 153 -11.69 -14.18 15.90
N PRO A 154 -11.70 -12.89 16.25
CA PRO A 154 -10.64 -11.99 15.85
C PRO A 154 -9.31 -12.38 16.52
N ALA A 155 -8.24 -12.33 15.75
CA ALA A 155 -6.89 -12.54 16.26
C ALA A 155 -6.30 -11.27 16.85
N THR A 156 -5.49 -11.43 17.88
CA THR A 156 -4.62 -10.36 18.37
C THR A 156 -3.23 -10.51 17.78
N PHE A 157 -2.70 -9.42 17.25
CA PHE A 157 -1.36 -9.30 16.69
C PHE A 157 -0.58 -8.22 17.45
N PRO A 158 0.76 -8.36 17.56
CA PRO A 158 1.59 -7.21 17.86
C PRO A 158 1.42 -6.15 16.78
N ASP A 159 1.21 -4.91 17.19
CA ASP A 159 1.05 -3.80 16.27
C ASP A 159 2.30 -3.60 15.41
N THR A 160 3.46 -3.83 16.03
CA THR A 160 4.77 -3.60 15.43
C THR A 160 5.63 -4.84 15.57
N MET A 161 6.32 -5.18 14.48
CA MET A 161 7.33 -6.22 14.41
C MET A 161 8.63 -5.62 13.90
N SER A 162 9.73 -6.34 13.96
CA SER A 162 11.01 -5.88 13.38
C SER A 162 11.26 -6.53 12.03
N ILE A 163 11.83 -5.75 11.11
CA ILE A 163 12.41 -6.27 9.88
C ILE A 163 13.88 -5.88 9.82
N ARG A 164 14.72 -6.80 9.35
CA ARG A 164 16.12 -6.52 9.11
C ARG A 164 16.27 -5.90 7.73
N GLN A 165 16.61 -4.62 7.71
CA GLN A 165 16.89 -3.90 6.48
C GLN A 165 18.39 -4.00 6.18
N SER A 166 18.76 -4.60 5.04
CA SER A 166 20.12 -4.56 4.52
C SER A 166 20.31 -3.36 3.60
N GLY A 167 21.52 -2.82 3.56
CA GLY A 167 21.88 -1.60 2.81
C GLY A 167 21.92 -1.74 1.28
N GLY A 168 21.08 -2.57 0.67
CA GLY A 168 21.09 -2.89 -0.76
C GLY A 168 21.71 -4.24 -1.07
N ASP A 169 21.78 -4.60 -2.36
CA ASP A 169 22.50 -5.80 -2.83
C ASP A 169 24.00 -5.63 -2.55
N PRO A 170 24.60 -6.48 -1.69
CA PRO A 170 25.99 -6.32 -1.29
C PRO A 170 26.96 -6.33 -2.47
N GLU A 171 26.70 -7.15 -3.49
CA GLU A 171 27.56 -7.26 -4.66
C GLU A 171 27.53 -5.99 -5.51
N LYS A 172 26.34 -5.43 -5.71
CA LYS A 172 26.18 -4.15 -6.45
C LYS A 172 26.81 -2.98 -5.72
N VAL A 173 26.65 -2.92 -4.39
CA VAL A 173 27.25 -1.86 -3.57
C VAL A 173 28.78 -1.91 -3.66
N LEU A 174 29.37 -3.10 -3.55
CA LEU A 174 30.83 -3.30 -3.64
C LEU A 174 31.35 -3.02 -5.04
N GLN A 175 30.66 -3.48 -6.11
CA GLN A 175 31.02 -3.19 -7.49
C GLN A 175 31.02 -1.70 -7.82
N GLN A 176 30.18 -0.91 -7.13
CA GLN A 176 30.11 0.55 -7.27
C GLN A 176 31.10 1.29 -6.35
N GLY A 177 31.98 0.58 -5.64
CA GLY A 177 32.94 1.17 -4.72
C GLY A 177 32.31 1.71 -3.42
N GLY A 178 31.09 1.30 -3.12
CA GLY A 178 30.37 1.69 -1.89
C GLY A 178 30.80 0.84 -0.68
N VAL A 179 30.49 1.36 0.52
CA VAL A 179 30.69 0.66 1.80
C VAL A 179 29.38 0.00 2.20
N LEU A 180 29.43 -1.28 2.56
CA LEU A 180 28.27 -1.98 3.10
C LEU A 180 27.86 -1.37 4.45
N ALA A 181 26.68 -0.77 4.50
CA ALA A 181 26.11 -0.35 5.76
C ALA A 181 25.68 -1.57 6.59
N ALA A 182 25.93 -1.53 7.90
CA ALA A 182 25.45 -2.57 8.79
C ALA A 182 23.92 -2.68 8.70
N PRO A 183 23.35 -3.91 8.70
CA PRO A 183 21.90 -4.09 8.69
C PRO A 183 21.27 -3.43 9.92
N VAL A 184 20.19 -2.70 9.69
CA VAL A 184 19.43 -2.00 10.75
C VAL A 184 18.10 -2.71 10.96
N ASN A 185 17.69 -2.89 12.22
CA ASN A 185 16.35 -3.35 12.53
C ASN A 185 15.38 -2.15 12.46
N VAL A 186 14.37 -2.26 11.61
CA VAL A 186 13.33 -1.25 11.43
C VAL A 186 12.02 -1.80 12.01
N PRO A 187 11.33 -1.06 12.90
CA PRO A 187 10.02 -1.44 13.35
C PRO A 187 9.01 -1.27 12.20
N ILE A 188 8.22 -2.30 11.93
CA ILE A 188 7.21 -2.30 10.87
C ILE A 188 5.86 -2.79 11.37
N ARG A 189 4.79 -2.40 10.68
CA ARG A 189 3.43 -2.92 10.83
C ARG A 189 3.10 -3.76 9.59
N PRO A 190 3.49 -5.03 9.54
CA PRO A 190 3.38 -5.85 8.33
C PRO A 190 1.93 -6.03 7.87
N GLN A 191 0.97 -6.10 8.79
CA GLN A 191 -0.45 -6.17 8.48
C GLN A 191 -0.95 -4.94 7.71
N GLU A 192 -0.44 -3.73 8.04
CA GLU A 192 -0.82 -2.50 7.36
C GLU A 192 -0.25 -2.43 5.94
N ILE A 193 1.00 -2.85 5.76
CA ILE A 193 1.63 -2.92 4.43
C ILE A 193 0.88 -3.90 3.53
N MET A 194 0.56 -5.09 4.05
CA MET A 194 -0.22 -6.09 3.30
C MET A 194 -1.64 -5.61 3.01
N ARG A 195 -2.29 -4.93 3.97
CA ARG A 195 -3.62 -4.36 3.77
C ARG A 195 -3.61 -3.30 2.66
N ALA A 196 -2.64 -2.40 2.68
CA ALA A 196 -2.47 -1.37 1.66
C ALA A 196 -2.27 -1.99 0.26
N LEU A 197 -1.47 -3.06 0.15
CA LEU A 197 -1.27 -3.79 -1.09
C LEU A 197 -2.57 -4.43 -1.60
N VAL A 198 -3.35 -5.05 -0.70
CA VAL A 198 -4.65 -5.66 -1.04
C VAL A 198 -5.65 -4.58 -1.47
N ILE A 199 -5.72 -3.44 -0.77
CA ILE A 199 -6.57 -2.30 -1.14
C ILE A 199 -6.22 -1.81 -2.55
N ALA A 200 -4.94 -1.57 -2.82
CA ALA A 200 -4.48 -1.09 -4.12
C ALA A 200 -4.86 -2.07 -5.25
N THR A 201 -4.66 -3.38 -5.03
CA THR A 201 -5.01 -4.42 -5.99
C THR A 201 -6.53 -4.49 -6.22
N TYR A 202 -7.32 -4.44 -5.15
CA TYR A 202 -8.77 -4.46 -5.20
C TYR A 202 -9.33 -3.24 -5.95
N ARG A 203 -8.91 -2.03 -5.57
CA ARG A 203 -9.38 -0.77 -6.18
C ARG A 203 -9.03 -0.68 -7.65
N ARG A 204 -7.78 -1.06 -8.00
CA ARG A 204 -7.38 -1.16 -9.41
C ARG A 204 -8.31 -2.09 -10.18
N GLY A 205 -8.61 -3.27 -9.62
CA GLY A 205 -9.55 -4.22 -10.21
C GLY A 205 -10.95 -3.64 -10.39
N VAL A 206 -11.46 -2.89 -9.41
CA VAL A 206 -12.77 -2.22 -9.49
C VAL A 206 -12.81 -1.14 -10.57
N ILE A 207 -11.76 -0.31 -10.66
CA ILE A 207 -11.71 0.80 -11.64
C ILE A 207 -11.61 0.27 -13.07
N LEU A 208 -10.71 -0.69 -13.30
CA LEU A 208 -10.41 -1.17 -14.63
C LEU A 208 -11.39 -2.25 -15.13
N GLY A 209 -12.11 -2.90 -14.20
CA GLY A 209 -13.07 -3.95 -14.55
C GLY A 209 -12.43 -5.05 -15.41
N PRO A 210 -13.00 -5.39 -16.59
CA PRO A 210 -12.45 -6.41 -17.48
C PRO A 210 -11.01 -6.15 -17.96
N LEU A 211 -10.57 -4.89 -17.95
CA LEU A 211 -9.21 -4.50 -18.34
C LEU A 211 -8.20 -4.66 -17.18
N ALA A 212 -8.64 -5.01 -16.00
CA ALA A 212 -7.77 -5.11 -14.83
C ALA A 212 -6.71 -6.22 -14.96
N GLY A 213 -6.98 -7.24 -15.77
CA GLY A 213 -6.02 -8.29 -16.10
C GLY A 213 -4.87 -7.83 -16.99
N GLU A 214 -5.03 -6.67 -17.62
CA GLU A 214 -4.00 -6.12 -18.51
C GLU A 214 -2.98 -5.30 -17.73
N GLY A 215 -1.69 -5.53 -17.99
CA GLY A 215 -0.62 -4.68 -17.47
C GLY A 215 0.39 -5.39 -16.57
N ASN A 216 1.63 -4.93 -16.69
CA ASN A 216 2.80 -5.56 -16.06
C ASN A 216 2.75 -5.58 -14.52
N ALA A 217 2.07 -4.63 -13.88
CA ALA A 217 2.05 -4.52 -12.43
C ALA A 217 1.37 -5.72 -11.78
N ILE A 218 0.19 -6.10 -12.29
CA ILE A 218 -0.58 -7.20 -11.70
C ILE A 218 0.05 -8.57 -12.03
N ASP A 219 0.64 -8.72 -13.23
CA ASP A 219 1.36 -9.94 -13.59
C ASP A 219 2.60 -10.12 -12.70
N ALA A 220 3.38 -9.06 -12.51
CA ALA A 220 4.54 -9.09 -11.62
C ALA A 220 4.16 -9.44 -10.18
N LEU A 221 3.04 -8.90 -9.67
CA LEU A 221 2.55 -9.23 -8.34
C LEU A 221 2.14 -10.69 -8.24
N ASN A 222 1.39 -11.22 -9.21
CA ASN A 222 1.00 -12.62 -9.23
C ASN A 222 2.21 -13.55 -9.22
N ASP A 223 3.18 -13.30 -10.10
CA ASP A 223 4.41 -14.11 -10.18
C ASP A 223 5.21 -14.08 -8.87
N ALA A 224 5.25 -12.92 -8.24
CA ALA A 224 5.93 -12.73 -6.97
C ALA A 224 5.24 -13.48 -5.82
N LEU A 225 3.92 -13.32 -5.69
CA LEU A 225 3.13 -13.94 -4.61
C LEU A 225 2.91 -15.45 -4.82
N ALA A 226 2.90 -15.94 -6.06
CA ALA A 226 2.80 -17.37 -6.37
C ALA A 226 3.95 -18.19 -5.77
N LYS A 227 5.11 -17.57 -5.53
CA LYS A 227 6.25 -18.16 -4.82
C LYS A 227 6.02 -18.33 -3.33
N ARG A 228 4.85 -17.87 -2.82
CA ARG A 228 4.46 -17.93 -1.41
C ARG A 228 5.50 -17.32 -0.47
N PRO A 229 5.81 -16.03 -0.61
CA PRO A 229 6.93 -15.37 0.06
C PRO A 229 6.62 -15.05 1.54
N ALA A 230 6.30 -16.07 2.32
CA ALA A 230 6.15 -16.01 3.77
C ALA A 230 6.77 -17.27 4.39
N PRO A 231 7.13 -17.27 5.68
CA PRO A 231 7.74 -18.45 6.31
C PRO A 231 6.88 -19.71 6.10
N PRO A 232 7.48 -20.87 5.76
CA PRO A 232 6.75 -22.10 5.50
C PRO A 232 5.87 -22.53 6.69
N ASN A 233 4.65 -22.98 6.42
CA ASN A 233 3.68 -23.39 7.43
C ASN A 233 3.37 -22.31 8.49
N HIS A 234 3.63 -21.06 8.18
CA HIS A 234 3.40 -19.94 9.06
C HIS A 234 2.04 -19.29 8.78
N TRP A 235 1.39 -18.78 9.81
CA TRP A 235 0.07 -18.14 9.73
C TRP A 235 0.03 -16.93 8.79
N SER A 236 1.17 -16.22 8.58
CA SER A 236 1.25 -15.11 7.63
C SER A 236 1.06 -15.51 6.16
N GLN A 237 1.07 -16.82 5.83
CA GLN A 237 0.67 -17.31 4.51
C GLN A 237 -0.78 -16.93 4.17
N SER A 238 -1.66 -16.80 5.16
CA SER A 238 -3.04 -16.36 4.94
C SER A 238 -3.09 -14.93 4.35
N TRP A 239 -2.18 -14.05 4.75
CA TRP A 239 -2.08 -12.70 4.17
C TRP A 239 -1.66 -12.74 2.69
N VAL A 240 -0.70 -13.61 2.36
CA VAL A 240 -0.27 -13.84 0.98
C VAL A 240 -1.41 -14.45 0.16
N ASP A 241 -2.15 -15.40 0.73
CA ASP A 241 -3.29 -16.03 0.06
C ASP A 241 -4.41 -15.01 -0.24
N VAL A 242 -4.72 -14.07 0.66
CA VAL A 242 -5.66 -12.98 0.38
C VAL A 242 -5.14 -12.07 -0.73
N ALA A 243 -3.88 -11.64 -0.67
CA ALA A 243 -3.31 -10.78 -1.70
C ALA A 243 -3.28 -11.44 -3.08
N LEU A 244 -2.83 -12.70 -3.14
CA LEU A 244 -2.77 -13.49 -4.37
C LEU A 244 -4.18 -13.78 -4.93
N GLY A 245 -5.13 -14.11 -4.04
CA GLY A 245 -6.53 -14.31 -4.42
C GLY A 245 -7.17 -13.04 -4.98
N THR A 246 -6.88 -11.88 -4.39
CA THR A 246 -7.33 -10.57 -4.88
C THR A 246 -6.72 -10.26 -6.24
N ALA A 247 -5.44 -10.56 -6.44
CA ALA A 247 -4.76 -10.38 -7.71
C ALA A 247 -5.34 -11.31 -8.79
N ALA A 248 -5.59 -12.58 -8.48
CA ALA A 248 -6.23 -13.52 -9.39
C ALA A 248 -7.66 -13.08 -9.78
N TRP A 249 -8.44 -12.59 -8.79
CA TRP A 249 -9.76 -12.01 -9.06
C TRP A 249 -9.68 -10.81 -10.01
N SER A 250 -8.77 -9.88 -9.78
CA SER A 250 -8.62 -8.69 -10.62
C SER A 250 -8.25 -9.03 -12.07
N GLN A 251 -7.69 -10.22 -12.30
CA GLN A 251 -7.38 -10.75 -13.63
C GLN A 251 -8.50 -11.64 -14.21
N GLY A 252 -9.68 -11.71 -13.56
CA GLY A 252 -10.79 -12.55 -13.99
C GLY A 252 -10.59 -14.06 -13.75
N ARG A 253 -9.51 -14.45 -13.07
CA ARG A 253 -9.18 -15.87 -12.78
C ARG A 253 -9.93 -16.38 -11.54
N LEU A 254 -11.28 -16.39 -11.62
CA LEU A 254 -12.16 -16.63 -10.47
C LEU A 254 -11.95 -18.00 -9.82
N ASP A 255 -11.68 -19.03 -10.61
CA ASP A 255 -11.46 -20.39 -10.11
C ASP A 255 -10.14 -20.55 -9.34
N GLN A 256 -9.17 -19.67 -9.61
CA GLN A 256 -7.94 -19.58 -8.82
C GLN A 256 -8.13 -18.68 -7.59
N ALA A 257 -8.90 -17.62 -7.71
CA ALA A 257 -9.14 -16.67 -6.64
C ALA A 257 -9.86 -17.29 -5.45
N VAL A 258 -10.94 -18.05 -5.70
CA VAL A 258 -11.80 -18.60 -4.62
C VAL A 258 -11.01 -19.46 -3.63
N PRO A 259 -10.30 -20.52 -4.02
CA PRO A 259 -9.60 -21.36 -3.04
C PRO A 259 -8.48 -20.64 -2.29
N LEU A 260 -7.87 -19.61 -2.91
CA LEU A 260 -6.89 -18.75 -2.24
C LEU A 260 -7.55 -17.90 -1.16
N LEU A 261 -8.66 -17.24 -1.51
CA LEU A 261 -9.39 -16.38 -0.58
C LEU A 261 -10.02 -17.17 0.57
N GLU A 262 -10.66 -18.31 0.29
CA GLU A 262 -11.25 -19.17 1.33
C GLU A 262 -10.19 -19.62 2.36
N ARG A 263 -8.99 -19.94 1.90
CA ARG A 263 -7.86 -20.27 2.77
C ARG A 263 -7.32 -19.04 3.50
N GLY A 264 -7.28 -17.91 2.78
CA GLY A 264 -6.68 -16.67 3.25
C GLY A 264 -7.51 -15.91 4.26
N VAL A 265 -8.86 -15.93 4.20
CA VAL A 265 -9.72 -15.11 5.08
C VAL A 265 -9.67 -15.49 6.56
N THR A 266 -9.00 -16.60 6.90
CA THR A 266 -8.82 -17.03 8.29
C THR A 266 -7.43 -17.56 8.54
N LEU A 267 -6.96 -17.45 9.78
CA LEU A 267 -5.75 -18.13 10.24
C LEU A 267 -6.14 -19.50 10.77
N GLY A 268 -5.72 -20.54 10.05
CA GLY A 268 -5.98 -21.92 10.42
C GLY A 268 -7.48 -22.28 10.54
N GLY A 269 -8.34 -21.58 9.81
CA GLY A 269 -9.79 -21.82 9.82
C GLY A 269 -10.54 -21.30 11.06
N LYS A 270 -9.86 -20.58 11.98
CA LYS A 270 -10.42 -20.25 13.31
C LYS A 270 -10.37 -18.77 13.66
N LEU A 271 -9.38 -18.04 13.17
CA LEU A 271 -9.16 -16.67 13.58
C LEU A 271 -9.23 -15.72 12.39
N ASP A 272 -9.98 -14.65 12.55
CA ASP A 272 -9.99 -13.53 11.61
C ASP A 272 -8.76 -12.64 11.83
N HIS A 273 -8.35 -11.91 10.79
CA HIS A 273 -7.19 -11.05 10.78
C HIS A 273 -7.46 -9.76 9.97
N PRO A 274 -6.58 -8.74 10.01
CA PRO A 274 -6.84 -7.44 9.38
C PRO A 274 -7.17 -7.43 7.88
N LEU A 275 -6.86 -8.52 7.16
CA LEU A 275 -7.20 -8.65 5.74
C LEU A 275 -8.48 -9.44 5.49
N THR A 276 -9.11 -10.01 6.51
CA THR A 276 -10.33 -10.83 6.38
C THR A 276 -11.44 -10.09 5.66
N ALA A 277 -11.68 -8.84 6.02
CA ALA A 277 -12.73 -8.02 5.39
C ALA A 277 -12.53 -7.91 3.87
N TRP A 278 -11.32 -7.62 3.43
CA TRP A 278 -10.99 -7.49 2.00
C TRP A 278 -11.12 -8.82 1.26
N GLY A 279 -10.69 -9.93 1.88
CA GLY A 279 -10.90 -11.26 1.30
C GLY A 279 -12.38 -11.60 1.12
N LEU A 280 -13.21 -11.28 2.11
CA LEU A 280 -14.67 -11.47 2.04
C LEU A 280 -15.31 -10.56 1.00
N LEU A 281 -14.87 -9.30 0.87
CA LEU A 281 -15.31 -8.39 -0.19
C LEU A 281 -15.04 -8.97 -1.58
N VAL A 282 -13.85 -9.52 -1.80
CA VAL A 282 -13.52 -10.14 -3.10
C VAL A 282 -14.35 -11.40 -3.33
N LEU A 283 -14.52 -12.26 -2.33
CA LEU A 283 -15.40 -13.43 -2.43
C LEU A 283 -16.85 -13.03 -2.75
N GLY A 284 -17.37 -11.97 -2.14
CA GLY A 284 -18.68 -11.42 -2.45
C GLY A 284 -18.80 -10.96 -3.91
N ARG A 285 -17.78 -10.29 -4.44
CA ARG A 285 -17.73 -9.92 -5.86
C ARG A 285 -17.68 -11.13 -6.79
N VAL A 286 -16.96 -12.18 -6.40
CA VAL A 286 -16.96 -13.45 -7.14
C VAL A 286 -18.35 -14.10 -7.12
N ALA A 287 -19.03 -14.10 -5.98
CA ALA A 287 -20.40 -14.61 -5.88
C ALA A 287 -21.37 -13.82 -6.79
N LEU A 288 -21.27 -12.48 -6.83
CA LEU A 288 -22.05 -11.67 -7.79
C LEU A 288 -21.75 -12.02 -9.24
N ALA A 289 -20.49 -12.24 -9.59
CA ALA A 289 -20.09 -12.61 -10.95
C ALA A 289 -20.59 -14.03 -11.36
N ARG A 290 -21.02 -14.83 -10.37
CA ARG A 290 -21.64 -16.15 -10.55
C ARG A 290 -23.16 -16.14 -10.35
N ASP A 291 -23.78 -14.98 -10.35
CA ASP A 291 -25.22 -14.77 -10.13
C ASP A 291 -25.73 -15.23 -8.75
N ASP A 292 -24.85 -15.43 -7.75
CA ASP A 292 -25.21 -15.73 -6.37
C ASP A 292 -25.33 -14.44 -5.54
N ALA A 293 -26.41 -13.72 -5.74
CA ALA A 293 -26.67 -12.46 -5.02
C ALA A 293 -26.88 -12.68 -3.51
N VAL A 294 -27.44 -13.81 -3.10
CA VAL A 294 -27.69 -14.14 -1.68
C VAL A 294 -26.37 -14.45 -0.97
N GLY A 295 -25.52 -15.26 -1.57
CA GLY A 295 -24.19 -15.53 -1.06
C GLY A 295 -23.34 -14.27 -1.00
N ALA A 296 -23.40 -13.42 -2.03
CA ALA A 296 -22.69 -12.16 -2.07
C ALA A 296 -23.13 -11.22 -0.93
N ALA A 297 -24.43 -11.01 -0.71
CA ALA A 297 -24.93 -10.17 0.37
C ALA A 297 -24.43 -10.63 1.75
N ARG A 298 -24.45 -11.95 2.01
CA ARG A 298 -23.89 -12.52 3.26
C ARG A 298 -22.40 -12.24 3.41
N LEU A 299 -21.62 -12.41 2.35
CA LEU A 299 -20.18 -12.16 2.37
C LEU A 299 -19.86 -10.68 2.61
N PHE A 300 -20.61 -9.75 2.02
CA PHE A 300 -20.45 -8.33 2.26
C PHE A 300 -20.85 -7.95 3.69
N GLU A 301 -21.94 -8.52 4.22
CA GLU A 301 -22.34 -8.32 5.61
C GLU A 301 -21.23 -8.82 6.56
N GLU A 302 -20.70 -10.03 6.36
CA GLU A 302 -19.58 -10.57 7.15
C GLU A 302 -18.32 -9.69 7.04
N ALA A 303 -18.08 -9.08 5.88
CA ALA A 303 -16.98 -8.15 5.69
C ALA A 303 -17.16 -6.89 6.58
N THR A 304 -18.39 -6.41 6.83
CA THR A 304 -18.63 -5.28 7.73
C THR A 304 -18.19 -5.59 9.17
N TYR A 305 -18.49 -6.79 9.65
CA TYR A 305 -18.11 -7.22 10.99
C TYR A 305 -16.59 -7.35 11.12
N ALA A 306 -15.94 -7.97 10.15
CA ALA A 306 -14.49 -8.11 10.14
C ALA A 306 -13.78 -6.74 10.05
N ALA A 307 -14.26 -5.82 9.21
CA ALA A 307 -13.70 -4.47 9.10
C ALA A 307 -13.84 -3.67 10.41
N ALA A 308 -15.03 -3.73 11.04
CA ALA A 308 -15.27 -3.06 12.32
C ALA A 308 -14.36 -3.58 13.43
N GLU A 309 -14.18 -4.91 13.50
CA GLU A 309 -13.33 -5.54 14.50
C GLU A 309 -11.90 -5.05 14.45
N PHE A 310 -11.32 -4.92 13.25
CA PHE A 310 -9.95 -4.47 13.05
C PHE A 310 -9.81 -2.95 12.85
N GLY A 311 -10.91 -2.19 12.97
CA GLY A 311 -10.90 -0.74 12.81
C GLY A 311 -10.55 -0.28 11.40
N ASP A 312 -10.87 -1.10 10.39
CA ASP A 312 -10.63 -0.79 8.98
C ASP A 312 -11.78 0.05 8.41
N ALA A 313 -11.66 1.37 8.53
CA ALA A 313 -12.70 2.30 8.07
C ALA A 313 -12.96 2.18 6.56
N ARG A 314 -11.92 1.95 5.74
CA ARG A 314 -12.07 1.83 4.28
C ARG A 314 -12.73 0.50 3.90
N GLY A 315 -12.32 -0.60 4.53
CA GLY A 315 -12.97 -1.90 4.36
C GLY A 315 -14.42 -1.86 4.81
N LEU A 316 -14.72 -1.16 5.90
CA LEU A 316 -16.07 -1.00 6.43
C LEU A 316 -16.97 -0.21 5.46
N GLU A 317 -16.49 0.92 4.97
CA GLU A 317 -17.21 1.74 3.99
C GLU A 317 -17.52 0.96 2.72
N GLU A 318 -16.52 0.27 2.16
CA GLU A 318 -16.72 -0.53 0.95
C GLU A 318 -17.68 -1.70 1.20
N ALA A 319 -17.59 -2.36 2.37
CA ALA A 319 -18.48 -3.45 2.71
C ALA A 319 -19.95 -2.99 2.85
N PHE A 320 -20.19 -1.84 3.47
CA PHE A 320 -21.53 -1.24 3.51
C PHE A 320 -22.02 -0.85 2.12
N ARG A 321 -21.19 -0.23 1.28
CA ARG A 321 -21.54 0.13 -0.10
C ARG A 321 -21.94 -1.08 -0.94
N MET A 322 -21.37 -2.25 -0.64
CA MET A 322 -21.68 -3.47 -1.36
C MET A 322 -22.85 -4.27 -0.76
N ALA A 323 -23.14 -4.12 0.55
CA ALA A 323 -24.20 -4.86 1.24
C ALA A 323 -25.58 -4.21 1.10
N PHE A 324 -25.60 -2.89 0.89
CA PHE A 324 -26.82 -2.06 0.85
C PHE A 324 -26.88 -1.15 -0.37
#